data_29033f61f08a466db476a79b447a600e
#
_entry.id   29033f61f08a466db476a79b447a600e
#
_cell.length_a   1.000
_cell.length_b   1.000
_cell.length_c   1.000
_cell.angle_alpha   90.00
_cell.angle_beta   90.00
_cell.angle_gamma   90.00
#
_symmetry.space_group_name_H-M   'P 1'
#
loop_
_entity.id
_entity.type
_entity.pdbx_description
1 polymer ?
#
loop_
_entity_poly.entity_id
_entity_poly.type
_entity_poly.pdbx_seq_one_letter_code
_entity_poly.pdbx_strand_id
1 'polypeptide(L)'
;LEGFANPHDRMGGRRFGNATLWRWQQGGLSFAHLGATAGELTAADRVLLGNPDVLIIGVGGGSKIYNAEEAAAVVNHLNPKRVIPVQYVNGDAPEECDQEGVQPFLDAMSGTAVRQVGRSQTLPGNLDDTTVITVMQ
;
A
#
# COMPACT_ATOMS: atom_id res chain seq x y z
N LEU A 1 -10.50 -4.18 -14.47
CA LEU A 1 -10.56 -3.88 -13.05
C LEU A 1 -11.19 -5.05 -12.30
N GLU A 2 -10.47 -5.61 -11.36
CA GLU A 2 -10.93 -6.72 -10.51
C GLU A 2 -10.82 -6.31 -9.05
N GLY A 3 -11.83 -6.68 -8.25
CA GLY A 3 -11.87 -6.41 -6.82
C GLY A 3 -12.16 -7.68 -6.04
N PHE A 4 -11.50 -7.86 -4.90
CA PHE A 4 -11.74 -8.98 -4.00
C PHE A 4 -11.62 -8.55 -2.54
N ALA A 5 -12.34 -9.24 -1.68
CA ALA A 5 -12.47 -8.88 -0.28
C ALA A 5 -11.23 -9.29 0.54
N ASN A 6 -10.81 -8.41 1.45
CA ASN A 6 -9.83 -8.70 2.49
C ASN A 6 -10.26 -8.04 3.79
N PRO A 7 -9.97 -8.61 4.97
CA PRO A 7 -10.39 -8.00 6.23
C PRO A 7 -9.89 -6.56 6.40
N HIS A 8 -10.82 -5.68 6.80
CA HIS A 8 -10.52 -4.28 7.12
C HIS A 8 -9.79 -4.13 8.46
N ASP A 9 -9.79 -5.19 9.27
CA ASP A 9 -9.18 -5.23 10.60
C ASP A 9 -8.30 -6.48 10.80
N ARG A 10 -7.59 -6.54 11.92
CA ARG A 10 -6.75 -7.69 12.30
C ARG A 10 -7.51 -8.83 12.95
N MET A 11 -8.84 -8.74 12.95
CA MET A 11 -9.75 -9.71 13.57
C MET A 11 -10.55 -10.53 12.55
N GLY A 12 -10.06 -10.61 11.31
CA GLY A 12 -10.74 -11.31 10.21
C GLY A 12 -12.04 -10.62 9.77
N GLY A 13 -12.12 -9.31 9.89
CA GLY A 13 -13.30 -8.51 9.50
C GLY A 13 -14.42 -8.51 10.54
N ARG A 14 -14.22 -9.11 11.70
CA ARG A 14 -15.29 -9.21 12.72
C ARG A 14 -15.68 -7.88 13.35
N ARG A 15 -14.79 -6.89 13.34
CA ARG A 15 -15.05 -5.58 13.93
C ARG A 15 -15.48 -4.55 12.89
N PHE A 16 -14.80 -4.51 11.75
CA PHE A 16 -15.01 -3.46 10.74
C PHE A 16 -15.38 -4.01 9.35
N GLY A 17 -15.64 -5.32 9.23
CA GLY A 17 -15.98 -5.93 7.95
C GLY A 17 -14.77 -6.08 7.02
N ASN A 18 -15.05 -6.05 5.72
CA ASN A 18 -14.04 -6.23 4.68
C ASN A 18 -13.80 -4.93 3.91
N ALA A 19 -12.56 -4.72 3.52
CA ALA A 19 -12.15 -3.79 2.48
C ALA A 19 -12.08 -4.51 1.13
N THR A 20 -11.92 -3.75 0.05
CA THR A 20 -11.70 -4.31 -1.28
C THR A 20 -10.28 -4.05 -1.72
N LEU A 21 -9.61 -5.10 -2.11
CA LEU A 21 -8.35 -5.03 -2.84
C LEU A 21 -8.67 -4.92 -4.33
N TRP A 22 -7.98 -4.03 -5.03
CA TRP A 22 -8.20 -3.78 -6.46
C TRP A 22 -6.95 -4.09 -7.26
N ARG A 23 -7.15 -4.66 -8.46
CA ARG A 23 -6.09 -4.78 -9.45
C ARG A 23 -6.58 -4.42 -10.84
N TRP A 24 -5.71 -3.84 -11.66
CA TRP A 24 -6.00 -3.51 -13.06
C TRP A 24 -4.71 -3.37 -13.85
N GLN A 25 -4.87 -3.25 -15.16
CA GLN A 25 -3.79 -2.91 -16.07
C GLN A 25 -4.08 -1.59 -16.77
N GLN A 26 -3.08 -0.77 -16.94
CA GLN A 26 -3.19 0.52 -17.60
C GLN A 26 -1.83 0.97 -18.12
N GLY A 27 -1.77 1.42 -19.38
CA GLY A 27 -0.56 1.97 -19.95
C GLY A 27 0.63 1.01 -19.98
N GLY A 28 0.39 -0.29 -20.08
CA GLY A 28 1.44 -1.32 -20.08
C GLY A 28 1.91 -1.74 -18.68
N LEU A 29 1.34 -1.17 -17.62
CA LEU A 29 1.68 -1.50 -16.23
C LEU A 29 0.52 -2.20 -15.53
N SER A 30 0.88 -3.11 -14.60
CA SER A 30 -0.06 -3.72 -13.66
C SER A 30 -0.09 -2.93 -12.35
N PHE A 31 -1.30 -2.68 -11.86
CA PHE A 31 -1.55 -1.93 -10.63
C PHE A 31 -2.26 -2.80 -9.62
N ALA A 32 -1.93 -2.59 -8.35
CA ALA A 32 -2.70 -3.07 -7.22
C ALA A 32 -2.93 -1.92 -6.22
N HIS A 33 -4.15 -1.80 -5.71
CA HIS A 33 -4.52 -0.87 -4.65
C HIS A 33 -5.16 -1.66 -3.52
N LEU A 34 -4.53 -1.64 -2.36
CA LEU A 34 -4.95 -2.47 -1.24
C LEU A 34 -6.07 -1.85 -0.39
N GLY A 35 -6.52 -0.64 -0.75
CA GLY A 35 -7.57 0.02 0.00
C GLY A 35 -7.21 0.23 1.47
N ALA A 36 -8.22 0.27 2.31
CA ALA A 36 -8.06 0.36 3.75
C ALA A 36 -8.11 -1.05 4.36
N THR A 37 -7.01 -1.77 4.31
CA THR A 37 -6.91 -3.11 4.91
C THR A 37 -5.85 -3.17 5.99
N ALA A 38 -6.12 -3.96 7.03
CA ALA A 38 -5.17 -4.37 8.04
C ALA A 38 -5.11 -5.90 8.16
N GLY A 39 -5.89 -6.59 7.35
CA GLY A 39 -5.91 -8.05 7.29
C GLY A 39 -4.67 -8.61 6.60
N GLU A 40 -4.16 -9.70 7.13
CA GLU A 40 -3.06 -10.43 6.52
C GLU A 40 -3.47 -10.96 5.14
N LEU A 41 -2.59 -10.81 4.14
CA LEU A 41 -2.82 -11.36 2.81
C LEU A 41 -2.71 -12.88 2.85
N THR A 42 -3.77 -13.57 2.44
CA THR A 42 -3.76 -15.03 2.28
C THR A 42 -2.92 -15.43 1.06
N ALA A 43 -2.61 -16.72 0.94
CA ALA A 43 -1.96 -17.25 -0.25
C ALA A 43 -2.79 -16.98 -1.53
N ALA A 44 -4.12 -17.07 -1.42
CA ALA A 44 -5.03 -16.77 -2.53
C ALA A 44 -4.98 -15.28 -2.92
N ASP A 45 -4.98 -14.37 -1.95
CA ASP A 45 -4.84 -12.92 -2.20
C ASP A 45 -3.55 -12.61 -2.94
N ARG A 46 -2.45 -13.24 -2.53
CA ARG A 46 -1.13 -13.06 -3.17
C ARG A 46 -1.11 -13.54 -4.60
N VAL A 47 -1.74 -14.68 -4.89
CA VAL A 47 -1.88 -15.21 -6.26
C VAL A 47 -2.72 -14.26 -7.10
N LEU A 48 -3.84 -13.75 -6.56
CA LEU A 48 -4.73 -12.82 -7.27
C LEU A 48 -4.06 -11.47 -7.53
N LEU A 49 -3.32 -10.93 -6.57
CA LEU A 49 -2.57 -9.67 -6.74
C LEU A 49 -1.40 -9.84 -7.71
N GLY A 50 -0.77 -11.00 -7.72
CA GLY A 50 0.43 -11.27 -8.51
C GLY A 50 1.62 -10.42 -8.06
N ASN A 51 2.44 -10.02 -9.03
CA ASN A 51 3.55 -9.09 -8.84
C ASN A 51 3.19 -7.76 -9.54
N PRO A 52 2.48 -6.84 -8.88
CA PRO A 52 2.10 -5.59 -9.51
C PRO A 52 3.33 -4.72 -9.79
N ASP A 53 3.34 -4.02 -10.92
CA ASP A 53 4.37 -3.02 -11.20
C ASP A 53 4.23 -1.84 -10.25
N VAL A 54 3.00 -1.42 -9.96
CA VAL A 54 2.68 -0.30 -9.07
C VAL A 54 1.77 -0.78 -7.94
N LEU A 55 2.21 -0.60 -6.70
CA LEU A 55 1.45 -0.92 -5.50
C LEU A 55 1.06 0.36 -4.75
N ILE A 56 -0.23 0.55 -4.54
CA ILE A 56 -0.80 1.61 -3.71
C ILE A 56 -1.25 0.97 -2.40
N ILE A 57 -0.63 1.38 -1.29
CA ILE A 57 -0.77 0.70 0.01
C ILE A 57 -0.93 1.70 1.16
N GLY A 58 -1.90 1.43 2.03
CA GLY A 58 -2.05 2.15 3.30
C GLY A 58 -0.92 1.80 4.26
N VAL A 59 -0.33 2.82 4.91
CA VAL A 59 0.85 2.66 5.79
C VAL A 59 0.72 3.36 7.14
N GLY A 60 -0.40 4.05 7.37
CA GLY A 60 -0.57 4.90 8.55
C GLY A 60 -0.88 4.16 9.84
N GLY A 61 -1.09 2.86 9.82
CA GLY A 61 -1.41 2.10 11.02
C GLY A 61 -2.84 2.32 11.51
N GLY A 62 -3.01 2.25 12.81
CA GLY A 62 -4.33 2.28 13.44
C GLY A 62 -5.06 0.95 13.32
N SER A 63 -6.36 0.96 13.60
CA SER A 63 -7.17 -0.27 13.68
C SER A 63 -7.55 -0.87 12.32
N LYS A 64 -7.46 -0.07 11.24
CA LYS A 64 -8.01 -0.41 9.91
C LYS A 64 -6.99 -0.43 8.79
N ILE A 65 -5.76 -0.03 9.05
CA ILE A 65 -4.70 0.14 8.05
C ILE A 65 -3.45 -0.61 8.52
N TYR A 66 -2.67 -1.14 7.61
CA TYR A 66 -1.37 -1.72 7.95
C TYR A 66 -0.50 -0.70 8.70
N ASN A 67 0.15 -1.16 9.75
CA ASN A 67 1.24 -0.38 10.34
C ASN A 67 2.49 -0.45 9.43
N ALA A 68 3.53 0.30 9.81
CA ALA A 68 4.75 0.39 9.02
C ALA A 68 5.40 -0.97 8.72
N GLU A 69 5.49 -1.84 9.71
CA GLU A 69 6.12 -3.16 9.58
C GLU A 69 5.26 -4.11 8.74
N GLU A 70 3.96 -4.12 8.96
CA GLU A 70 3.01 -4.92 8.18
C GLU A 70 3.02 -4.49 6.70
N ALA A 71 3.01 -3.19 6.43
CA ALA A 71 3.08 -2.65 5.07
C ALA A 71 4.41 -3.00 4.40
N ALA A 72 5.54 -2.87 5.11
CA ALA A 72 6.84 -3.25 4.60
C ALA A 72 6.91 -4.75 4.24
N ALA A 73 6.33 -5.62 5.07
CA ALA A 73 6.26 -7.05 4.79
C ALA A 73 5.46 -7.34 3.51
N VAL A 74 4.33 -6.65 3.30
CA VAL A 74 3.52 -6.78 2.08
C VAL A 74 4.32 -6.33 0.85
N VAL A 75 4.98 -5.18 0.92
CA VAL A 75 5.82 -4.66 -0.17
C VAL A 75 6.92 -5.65 -0.53
N ASN A 76 7.66 -6.15 0.47
CA ASN A 76 8.73 -7.12 0.25
C ASN A 76 8.22 -8.42 -0.36
N HIS A 77 7.01 -8.83 -0.04
CA HIS A 77 6.40 -10.04 -0.58
C HIS A 77 5.94 -9.85 -2.03
N LEU A 78 5.25 -8.76 -2.34
CA LEU A 78 4.73 -8.47 -3.68
C LEU A 78 5.80 -7.96 -4.65
N ASN A 79 6.89 -7.43 -4.12
CA ASN A 79 8.05 -6.95 -4.87
C ASN A 79 7.70 -6.00 -6.04
N PRO A 80 6.93 -4.93 -5.79
CA PRO A 80 6.55 -3.99 -6.85
C PRO A 80 7.75 -3.13 -7.29
N LYS A 81 7.64 -2.54 -8.47
CA LYS A 81 8.63 -1.59 -9.00
C LYS A 81 8.40 -0.18 -8.47
N ARG A 82 7.15 0.17 -8.19
CA ARG A 82 6.79 1.45 -7.55
C ARG A 82 5.83 1.19 -6.39
N VAL A 83 6.07 1.88 -5.29
CA VAL A 83 5.21 1.86 -4.11
C VAL A 83 4.71 3.27 -3.87
N ILE A 84 3.40 3.43 -3.78
CA ILE A 84 2.76 4.70 -3.44
C ILE A 84 2.10 4.52 -2.07
N PRO A 85 2.73 5.00 -0.99
CA PRO A 85 2.11 4.97 0.32
C PRO A 85 0.95 5.95 0.39
N VAL A 86 -0.14 5.53 1.01
CA VAL A 86 -1.36 6.32 1.20
C VAL A 86 -1.90 6.11 2.62
N GLN A 87 -2.96 6.83 2.98
CA GLN A 87 -3.67 6.66 4.26
C GLN A 87 -2.72 6.76 5.46
N TYR A 88 -1.99 7.85 5.52
CA TYR A 88 -1.15 8.27 6.64
C TYR A 88 -1.41 9.74 6.95
N VAL A 89 -1.06 10.16 8.14
CA VAL A 89 -1.19 11.57 8.54
C VAL A 89 -0.16 12.43 7.82
N ASN A 90 -0.62 13.51 7.19
CA ASN A 90 0.22 14.52 6.59
C ASN A 90 -0.11 15.88 7.23
N GLY A 91 0.76 16.33 8.11
CA GLY A 91 0.53 17.53 8.93
C GLY A 91 -0.21 17.24 10.23
N ASP A 92 -1.02 18.18 10.68
CA ASP A 92 -1.78 18.07 11.93
C ASP A 92 -2.97 17.13 11.75
N ALA A 93 -3.13 16.19 12.67
CA ALA A 93 -4.25 15.26 12.70
C ALA A 93 -5.19 15.59 13.86
N PRO A 94 -6.50 15.28 13.73
CA PRO A 94 -7.41 15.29 14.87
C PRO A 94 -6.93 14.37 16.00
N GLU A 95 -7.24 14.74 17.24
CA GLU A 95 -6.83 13.98 18.43
C GLU A 95 -7.30 12.52 18.40
N GLU A 96 -8.46 12.27 17.78
CA GLU A 96 -9.03 10.92 17.64
C GLU A 96 -8.43 10.09 16.50
N CYS A 97 -7.52 10.66 15.71
CA CYS A 97 -6.87 9.94 14.62
C CYS A 97 -5.88 8.92 15.17
N ASP A 98 -6.08 7.66 14.85
CA ASP A 98 -5.21 6.56 15.27
C ASP A 98 -4.10 6.24 14.28
N GLN A 99 -3.91 7.07 13.25
CA GLN A 99 -2.89 6.89 12.22
C GLN A 99 -1.62 7.68 12.52
N GLU A 100 -0.51 7.19 11.97
CA GLU A 100 0.81 7.83 12.01
C GLU A 100 1.16 8.46 10.66
N GLY A 101 2.26 9.19 10.62
CA GLY A 101 2.84 9.73 9.38
C GLY A 101 3.48 8.63 8.52
N VAL A 102 4.08 9.05 7.41
CA VAL A 102 4.75 8.13 6.49
C VAL A 102 6.13 7.68 6.96
N GLN A 103 6.77 8.43 7.86
CA GLN A 103 8.17 8.20 8.24
C GLN A 103 8.43 6.80 8.84
N PRO A 104 7.59 6.26 9.74
CA PRO A 104 7.80 4.90 10.24
C PRO A 104 7.85 3.84 9.13
N PHE A 105 7.03 3.99 8.09
CA PHE A 105 7.07 3.11 6.92
C PHE A 105 8.38 3.27 6.13
N LEU A 106 8.84 4.48 5.90
CA LEU A 106 10.11 4.73 5.21
C LEU A 106 11.30 4.15 6.00
N ASP A 107 11.26 4.23 7.32
CA ASP A 107 12.28 3.63 8.20
C ASP A 107 12.25 2.09 8.12
N ALA A 108 11.07 1.48 8.10
CA ALA A 108 10.89 0.04 7.93
C ALA A 108 11.37 -0.45 6.56
N MET A 109 11.37 0.43 5.55
CA MET A 109 11.85 0.18 4.19
C MET A 109 13.27 0.74 3.95
N SER A 110 14.08 0.87 4.98
CA SER A 110 15.46 1.38 4.86
C SER A 110 16.26 0.58 3.83
N GLY A 111 17.04 1.29 3.02
CA GLY A 111 17.74 0.71 1.86
C GLY A 111 16.96 0.75 0.55
N THR A 112 15.67 1.08 0.58
CA THR A 112 14.84 1.29 -0.61
C THR A 112 14.88 2.76 -1.03
N ALA A 113 15.04 3.04 -2.32
CA ALA A 113 15.04 4.41 -2.84
C ALA A 113 13.68 5.08 -2.59
N VAL A 114 13.72 6.34 -2.16
CA VAL A 114 12.52 7.16 -1.90
C VAL A 114 12.58 8.41 -2.77
N ARG A 115 11.47 8.74 -3.42
CA ARG A 115 11.30 9.99 -4.17
C ARG A 115 10.10 10.76 -3.63
N GLN A 116 10.30 12.05 -3.42
CA GLN A 116 9.22 13.01 -3.16
C GLN A 116 8.74 13.56 -4.49
N VAL A 117 7.44 13.51 -4.73
CA VAL A 117 6.81 14.07 -5.94
C VAL A 117 5.65 14.98 -5.57
N GLY A 118 5.17 15.77 -6.53
CA GLY A 118 3.99 16.60 -6.32
C GLY A 118 2.69 15.80 -6.33
N ARG A 119 1.59 16.47 -6.62
CA ARG A 119 0.23 15.88 -6.64
C ARG A 119 0.00 14.92 -7.79
N SER A 120 0.88 14.88 -8.75
CA SER A 120 0.78 13.99 -9.91
C SER A 120 2.15 13.49 -10.33
N GLN A 121 2.18 12.30 -10.87
CA GLN A 121 3.36 11.70 -11.47
C GLN A 121 2.96 10.94 -12.73
N THR A 122 3.73 11.11 -13.81
CA THR A 122 3.60 10.29 -15.01
C THR A 122 4.57 9.12 -14.92
N LEU A 123 4.08 7.93 -15.13
CA LEU A 123 4.89 6.71 -15.19
C LEU A 123 5.10 6.31 -16.65
N PRO A 124 6.32 5.89 -17.05
CA PRO A 124 6.53 5.30 -18.37
C PRO A 124 5.84 3.93 -18.46
N GLY A 125 5.55 3.47 -19.67
CA GLY A 125 4.87 2.19 -19.90
C GLY A 125 5.68 0.94 -19.52
N ASN A 126 6.94 1.12 -19.15
CA ASN A 126 7.78 0.10 -18.54
C ASN A 126 8.65 0.71 -17.45
N LEU A 127 8.89 -0.05 -16.38
CA LEU A 127 9.70 0.33 -15.24
C LEU A 127 10.87 -0.66 -15.10
N ASP A 128 12.00 -0.18 -14.60
CA ASP A 128 13.08 -1.07 -14.20
C ASP A 128 12.71 -1.90 -12.97
N ASP A 129 13.45 -2.96 -12.67
CA ASP A 129 13.13 -3.90 -11.60
C ASP A 129 13.47 -3.37 -10.20
N THR A 130 14.03 -2.17 -10.09
CA THR A 130 14.35 -1.55 -8.81
C THR A 130 13.10 -0.96 -8.16
N THR A 131 12.80 -1.38 -6.94
CA THR A 131 11.69 -0.81 -6.15
C THR A 131 12.02 0.63 -5.74
N VAL A 132 11.09 1.54 -6.02
CA VAL A 132 11.16 2.94 -5.58
C VAL A 132 9.86 3.31 -4.87
N ILE A 133 9.98 3.87 -3.68
CA ILE A 133 8.85 4.43 -2.94
C ILE A 133 8.64 5.87 -3.42
N THR A 134 7.44 6.16 -3.89
CA THR A 134 7.07 7.49 -4.36
C THR A 134 6.09 8.13 -3.38
N VAL A 135 6.56 9.11 -2.62
CA VAL A 135 5.74 9.86 -1.67
C VAL A 135 5.13 11.05 -2.38
N MET A 136 3.81 11.07 -2.49
CA MET A 136 3.04 12.15 -3.12
C MET A 136 2.62 13.20 -2.09
N GLN A 137 2.58 14.48 -2.51
CA GLN A 137 2.18 15.62 -1.68
C GLN A 137 0.76 16.10 -1.99
#